data_48d71175339197131ca2092f012a1921
#
_entry.id   48d71175339197131ca2092f012a1921
#
_cell.length_a   1.000
_cell.length_b   1.000
_cell.length_c   1.000
_cell.angle_alpha   90.00
_cell.angle_beta   90.00
_cell.angle_gamma   90.00
#
_symmetry.space_group_name_H-M   'P 1'
#
loop_
_entity.id
_entity.type
_entity.pdbx_description
1 polymer ?
#
loop_
_entity_poly.entity_id
_entity_poly.type
_entity_poly.pdbx_seq_one_letter_code
_entity_poly.pdbx_strand_id
1 'polypeptide(L)'
;EEIKRISFKRDYFENETDLQNFVKSCDVIVHIAAMNRHDDQQVIYNANVGLVQKLVNACEITNATPKIIFSSSTQEEKDNLYGKSKFDGRLHLENWAKKNGGNVASLIIPNVFGPFGKPFYNSFIATFSHQIIQGEQPTVITDSTVNLIYINELSQVFYDEILNEKDNSVQSHT
;
A
#
# COMPACT_ATOMS: atom_id res chain seq x y z
N GLU A 1 -3.15 -22.81 10.43
CA GLU A 1 -2.36 -22.03 11.41
C GLU A 1 -3.12 -20.77 11.80
N GLU A 2 -3.05 -20.39 13.08
CA GLU A 2 -3.71 -19.19 13.58
C GLU A 2 -2.83 -17.96 13.28
N ILE A 3 -3.34 -16.98 12.51
CA ILE A 3 -2.62 -15.73 12.24
C ILE A 3 -2.69 -14.84 13.49
N LYS A 4 -1.54 -14.60 14.12
CA LYS A 4 -1.42 -13.68 15.24
C LYS A 4 -1.12 -12.27 14.72
N ARG A 5 -2.06 -11.34 14.92
CA ARG A 5 -1.87 -9.94 14.55
C ARG A 5 -0.99 -9.21 15.55
N ILE A 6 0.09 -8.59 15.06
CA ILE A 6 0.91 -7.63 15.81
C ILE A 6 0.51 -6.22 15.37
N SER A 7 0.06 -5.39 16.31
CA SER A 7 -0.39 -4.03 15.98
C SER A 7 0.80 -3.11 15.73
N PHE A 8 0.78 -2.44 14.58
CA PHE A 8 1.72 -1.36 14.26
C PHE A 8 1.22 -0.03 14.81
N LYS A 9 2.10 0.77 15.38
CA LYS A 9 1.81 2.14 15.80
C LYS A 9 2.50 3.12 14.85
N ARG A 10 1.82 4.22 14.50
CA ARG A 10 2.33 5.19 13.54
C ARG A 10 3.65 5.84 13.98
N ASP A 11 3.83 6.04 15.27
CA ASP A 11 5.03 6.61 15.89
C ASP A 11 6.27 5.70 15.78
N TYR A 12 6.11 4.41 15.44
CA TYR A 12 7.24 3.52 15.16
C TYR A 12 8.10 4.00 13.98
N PHE A 13 7.51 4.71 13.02
CA PHE A 13 8.30 5.33 11.94
C PHE A 13 9.15 6.53 12.42
N GLU A 14 8.87 7.07 13.60
CA GLU A 14 9.64 8.17 14.21
C GLU A 14 10.61 7.67 15.30
N ASN A 15 10.52 6.40 15.68
CA ASN A 15 11.38 5.75 16.67
C ASN A 15 12.06 4.51 16.06
N GLU A 16 13.33 4.64 15.72
CA GLU A 16 14.10 3.57 15.07
C GLU A 16 14.14 2.28 15.90
N THR A 17 14.28 2.37 17.22
CA THR A 17 14.32 1.19 18.10
C THR A 17 12.99 0.44 18.10
N ASP A 18 11.87 1.16 18.13
CA ASP A 18 10.55 0.54 18.09
C ASP A 18 10.29 -0.12 16.74
N LEU A 19 10.69 0.54 15.64
CA LEU A 19 10.56 -0.04 14.29
C LEU A 19 11.43 -1.29 14.14
N GLN A 20 12.68 -1.28 14.63
CA GLN A 20 13.57 -2.44 14.64
C GLN A 20 12.98 -3.61 15.46
N ASN A 21 12.42 -3.35 16.63
CA ASN A 21 11.77 -4.36 17.44
C ASN A 21 10.53 -4.93 16.73
N PHE A 22 9.76 -4.07 16.07
CA PHE A 22 8.59 -4.48 15.31
C PHE A 22 8.96 -5.43 14.16
N VAL A 23 9.92 -5.07 13.31
CA VAL A 23 10.30 -5.91 12.15
C VAL A 23 10.85 -7.28 12.59
N LYS A 24 11.55 -7.35 13.72
CA LYS A 24 12.04 -8.60 14.30
C LYS A 24 10.94 -9.51 14.85
N SER A 25 9.79 -8.95 15.18
CA SER A 25 8.67 -9.70 15.78
C SER A 25 7.66 -10.21 14.76
N CYS A 26 7.83 -9.89 13.47
CA CYS A 26 6.88 -10.21 12.41
C CYS A 26 7.46 -11.24 11.43
N ASP A 27 6.67 -12.27 11.10
CA ASP A 27 6.95 -13.16 9.97
C ASP A 27 6.50 -12.52 8.65
N VAL A 28 5.38 -11.77 8.69
CA VAL A 28 4.82 -11.05 7.55
C VAL A 28 4.50 -9.61 7.95
N ILE A 29 4.87 -8.66 7.10
CA ILE A 29 4.53 -7.23 7.25
C ILE A 29 3.68 -6.79 6.07
N VAL A 30 2.46 -6.32 6.34
CA VAL A 30 1.60 -5.69 5.33
C VAL A 30 1.83 -4.19 5.35
N HIS A 31 2.55 -3.67 4.35
CA HIS A 31 2.90 -2.25 4.24
C HIS A 31 1.87 -1.51 3.38
N ILE A 32 0.86 -0.93 4.04
CA ILE A 32 -0.19 -0.11 3.41
C ILE A 32 0.07 1.39 3.62
N ALA A 33 0.95 1.73 4.58
CA ALA A 33 1.19 3.12 4.97
C ALA A 33 1.65 3.96 3.78
N ALA A 34 0.91 5.01 3.48
CA ALA A 34 1.23 5.97 2.43
C ALA A 34 0.47 7.29 2.64
N MET A 35 1.05 8.37 2.15
CA MET A 35 0.37 9.65 1.95
C MET A 35 -0.20 9.69 0.53
N ASN A 36 -1.47 10.01 0.39
CA ASN A 36 -2.14 10.05 -0.93
C ASN A 36 -2.70 11.44 -1.28
N ARG A 37 -2.62 12.41 -0.36
CA ARG A 37 -3.04 13.80 -0.57
C ARG A 37 -2.15 14.76 0.19
N HIS A 38 -1.67 15.75 -0.51
CA HIS A 38 -1.00 16.95 -0.02
C HIS A 38 -0.99 17.97 -1.16
N ASP A 39 -1.00 19.28 -0.86
CA ASP A 39 -0.97 20.33 -1.86
C ASP A 39 0.33 20.31 -2.66
N ASP A 40 1.44 20.03 -1.99
CA ASP A 40 2.73 19.79 -2.63
C ASP A 40 2.91 18.29 -2.91
N GLN A 41 2.96 17.92 -4.18
CA GLN A 41 3.15 16.55 -4.65
C GLN A 41 4.53 15.99 -4.27
N GLN A 42 5.55 16.83 -4.10
CA GLN A 42 6.88 16.39 -3.68
C GLN A 42 6.87 15.89 -2.23
N VAL A 43 6.04 16.46 -1.37
CA VAL A 43 5.83 15.98 0.00
C VAL A 43 5.25 14.55 -0.01
N ILE A 44 4.30 14.27 -0.90
CA ILE A 44 3.75 12.91 -1.07
C ILE A 44 4.84 11.93 -1.47
N TYR A 45 5.62 12.28 -2.49
CA TYR A 45 6.70 11.42 -2.97
C TYR A 45 7.72 11.12 -1.87
N ASN A 46 8.23 12.15 -1.22
CA ASN A 46 9.24 12.02 -0.17
C ASN A 46 8.73 11.22 1.04
N ALA A 47 7.48 11.44 1.45
CA ALA A 47 6.87 10.69 2.53
C ALA A 47 6.76 9.20 2.20
N ASN A 48 6.25 8.85 1.03
CA ASN A 48 6.01 7.46 0.66
C ASN A 48 7.32 6.67 0.49
N VAL A 49 8.30 7.24 -0.22
CA VAL A 49 9.61 6.62 -0.38
C VAL A 49 10.34 6.54 0.97
N GLY A 50 10.25 7.59 1.79
CA GLY A 50 10.85 7.62 3.12
C GLY A 50 10.32 6.55 4.07
N LEU A 51 9.01 6.25 4.04
CA LEU A 51 8.43 5.16 4.85
C LEU A 51 9.00 3.79 4.46
N VAL A 52 9.14 3.53 3.16
CA VAL A 52 9.76 2.29 2.66
C VAL A 52 11.23 2.22 3.05
N GLN A 53 11.98 3.31 2.90
CA GLN A 53 13.40 3.35 3.28
C GLN A 53 13.60 3.08 4.79
N LYS A 54 12.78 3.67 5.65
CA LYS A 54 12.80 3.41 7.11
C LYS A 54 12.55 1.93 7.41
N LEU A 55 11.58 1.30 6.73
CA LEU A 55 11.28 -0.12 6.90
C LEU A 55 12.46 -1.00 6.46
N VAL A 56 13.01 -0.75 5.27
CA VAL A 56 14.17 -1.47 4.74
C VAL A 56 15.38 -1.33 5.66
N ASN A 57 15.70 -0.11 6.10
CA ASN A 57 16.81 0.13 7.02
C ASN A 57 16.64 -0.63 8.34
N ALA A 58 15.42 -0.69 8.90
CA ALA A 58 15.16 -1.45 10.11
C ALA A 58 15.40 -2.95 9.90
N CYS A 59 14.99 -3.51 8.76
CA CYS A 59 15.24 -4.89 8.39
C CYS A 59 16.77 -5.15 8.22
N GLU A 60 17.49 -4.27 7.53
CA GLU A 60 18.95 -4.41 7.32
C GLU A 60 19.75 -4.34 8.63
N ILE A 61 19.45 -3.38 9.51
CA ILE A 61 20.13 -3.23 10.80
C ILE A 61 19.89 -4.44 11.71
N THR A 62 18.71 -5.02 11.65
CA THR A 62 18.32 -6.15 12.52
C THR A 62 18.61 -7.51 11.91
N ASN A 63 19.01 -7.58 10.64
CA ASN A 63 19.07 -8.78 9.81
C ASN A 63 17.74 -9.57 9.81
N ALA A 64 16.61 -8.88 9.99
CA ALA A 64 15.29 -9.49 9.90
C ALA A 64 14.87 -9.56 8.43
N THR A 65 14.28 -10.68 8.04
CA THR A 65 13.79 -10.92 6.67
C THR A 65 12.33 -11.34 6.65
N PRO A 66 11.41 -10.52 7.25
CA PRO A 66 10.00 -10.82 7.15
C PRO A 66 9.54 -10.81 5.69
N LYS A 67 8.50 -11.56 5.35
CA LYS A 67 7.81 -11.33 4.08
C LYS A 67 7.13 -9.96 4.11
N ILE A 68 7.39 -9.13 3.09
CA ILE A 68 6.75 -7.80 2.98
C ILE A 68 5.73 -7.83 1.85
N ILE A 69 4.45 -7.59 2.20
CA ILE A 69 3.37 -7.40 1.23
C ILE A 69 3.17 -5.90 1.05
N PHE A 70 3.51 -5.40 -0.12
CA PHE A 70 3.47 -3.98 -0.43
C PHE A 70 2.23 -3.60 -1.23
N SER A 71 1.46 -2.65 -0.70
CA SER A 71 0.35 -2.04 -1.42
C SER A 71 0.88 -1.02 -2.43
N SER A 72 1.02 -1.42 -3.69
CA SER A 72 1.30 -0.51 -4.78
C SER A 72 0.01 -0.04 -5.48
N SER A 73 0.09 0.55 -6.64
CA SER A 73 -1.05 1.17 -7.33
C SER A 73 -0.89 1.10 -8.84
N THR A 74 -1.98 0.95 -9.57
CA THR A 74 -2.01 1.14 -11.03
C THR A 74 -1.59 2.54 -11.46
N GLN A 75 -1.45 3.48 -10.52
CA GLN A 75 -0.90 4.81 -10.80
C GLN A 75 0.62 4.81 -11.04
N GLU A 76 1.33 3.69 -10.79
CA GLU A 76 2.75 3.57 -11.16
C GLU A 76 3.01 3.89 -12.64
N GLU A 77 2.03 3.60 -13.51
CA GLU A 77 2.11 3.84 -14.96
C GLU A 77 1.78 5.28 -15.35
N LYS A 78 1.36 6.13 -14.40
CA LYS A 78 0.94 7.50 -14.67
C LYS A 78 2.07 8.48 -14.35
N ASP A 79 2.15 9.55 -15.15
CA ASP A 79 3.10 10.66 -14.92
C ASP A 79 2.61 11.55 -13.76
N ASN A 80 2.76 11.04 -12.53
CA ASN A 80 2.51 11.79 -11.30
C ASN A 80 3.42 11.31 -10.16
N LEU A 81 3.71 12.19 -9.20
CA LEU A 81 4.64 11.89 -8.11
C LEU A 81 4.13 10.84 -7.13
N TYR A 82 2.81 10.69 -6.97
CA TYR A 82 2.24 9.60 -6.17
C TYR A 82 2.55 8.24 -6.81
N GLY A 83 2.21 8.06 -8.09
CA GLY A 83 2.50 6.83 -8.83
C GLY A 83 4.00 6.51 -8.83
N LYS A 84 4.83 7.52 -9.11
CA LYS A 84 6.29 7.37 -9.03
C LYS A 84 6.76 6.94 -7.65
N SER A 85 6.19 7.48 -6.56
CA SER A 85 6.56 7.08 -5.20
C SER A 85 6.22 5.61 -4.90
N LYS A 86 5.11 5.10 -5.46
CA LYS A 86 4.73 3.69 -5.35
C LYS A 86 5.68 2.79 -6.14
N PHE A 87 6.01 3.17 -7.37
CA PHE A 87 6.97 2.46 -8.21
C PHE A 87 8.35 2.39 -7.55
N ASP A 88 8.90 3.53 -7.13
CA ASP A 88 10.22 3.60 -6.50
C ASP A 88 10.23 2.84 -5.15
N GLY A 89 9.16 2.92 -4.36
CA GLY A 89 9.00 2.15 -3.13
C GLY A 89 9.03 0.64 -3.39
N ARG A 90 8.32 0.17 -4.43
CA ARG A 90 8.35 -1.23 -4.85
C ARG A 90 9.76 -1.67 -5.25
N LEU A 91 10.45 -0.88 -6.08
CA LEU A 91 11.83 -1.20 -6.48
C LEU A 91 12.80 -1.24 -5.29
N HIS A 92 12.65 -0.37 -4.30
CA HIS A 92 13.45 -0.42 -3.07
C HIS A 92 13.26 -1.74 -2.33
N LEU A 93 12.03 -2.20 -2.17
CA LEU A 93 11.73 -3.46 -1.50
C LEU A 93 12.24 -4.67 -2.29
N GLU A 94 12.03 -4.71 -3.60
CA GLU A 94 12.53 -5.78 -4.47
C GLU A 94 14.06 -5.87 -4.46
N ASN A 95 14.75 -4.72 -4.47
CA ASN A 95 16.21 -4.68 -4.38
C ASN A 95 16.70 -5.15 -3.02
N TRP A 96 16.04 -4.74 -1.93
CA TRP A 96 16.33 -5.24 -0.60
C TRP A 96 16.18 -6.77 -0.52
N ALA A 97 15.06 -7.30 -1.03
CA ALA A 97 14.80 -8.73 -1.02
C ALA A 97 15.89 -9.51 -1.77
N LYS A 98 16.27 -9.06 -2.97
CA LYS A 98 17.33 -9.68 -3.77
C LYS A 98 18.69 -9.67 -3.06
N LYS A 99 19.02 -8.58 -2.36
CA LYS A 99 20.29 -8.39 -1.68
C LYS A 99 20.39 -9.19 -0.36
N ASN A 100 19.28 -9.28 0.37
CA ASN A 100 19.28 -9.80 1.75
C ASN A 100 18.56 -11.17 1.89
N GLY A 101 18.11 -11.77 0.79
CA GLY A 101 17.37 -13.03 0.82
C GLY A 101 15.97 -12.88 1.43
N GLY A 102 15.39 -11.68 1.35
CA GLY A 102 14.02 -11.41 1.80
C GLY A 102 12.98 -11.84 0.77
N ASN A 103 11.72 -11.76 1.16
CA ASN A 103 10.56 -12.06 0.32
C ASN A 103 9.64 -10.83 0.22
N VAL A 104 9.26 -10.44 -1.00
CA VAL A 104 8.39 -9.29 -1.26
C VAL A 104 7.29 -9.67 -2.23
N ALA A 105 6.04 -9.41 -1.85
CA ALA A 105 4.90 -9.45 -2.76
C ALA A 105 4.36 -8.03 -2.97
N SER A 106 4.40 -7.54 -4.19
CA SER A 106 3.88 -6.22 -4.54
C SER A 106 2.54 -6.33 -5.24
N LEU A 107 1.49 -5.79 -4.61
CA LEU A 107 0.13 -5.79 -5.15
C LEU A 107 -0.12 -4.46 -5.85
N ILE A 108 -0.24 -4.49 -7.18
CA ILE A 108 -0.60 -3.32 -8.01
C ILE A 108 -2.12 -3.18 -7.99
N ILE A 109 -2.62 -2.29 -7.13
CA ILE A 109 -4.03 -2.18 -6.77
C ILE A 109 -4.70 -1.08 -7.59
N PRO A 110 -5.86 -1.36 -8.24
CA PRO A 110 -6.67 -0.36 -8.92
C PRO A 110 -7.46 0.50 -7.92
N ASN A 111 -8.45 1.26 -8.39
CA ASN A 111 -9.29 2.05 -7.49
C ASN A 111 -10.15 1.13 -6.62
N VAL A 112 -10.02 1.29 -5.32
CA VAL A 112 -10.77 0.51 -4.33
C VAL A 112 -12.12 1.14 -4.06
N PHE A 113 -13.16 0.35 -4.00
CA PHE A 113 -14.49 0.78 -3.58
C PHE A 113 -15.11 -0.19 -2.58
N GLY A 114 -16.11 0.28 -1.85
CA GLY A 114 -16.84 -0.55 -0.88
C GLY A 114 -17.37 0.25 0.30
N PRO A 115 -17.91 -0.44 1.33
CA PRO A 115 -18.41 0.19 2.54
C PRO A 115 -17.37 1.08 3.21
N PHE A 116 -17.84 2.12 3.89
CA PHE A 116 -17.02 3.11 4.61
C PHE A 116 -16.12 3.99 3.72
N GLY A 117 -16.25 3.93 2.40
CA GLY A 117 -15.61 4.86 1.49
C GLY A 117 -16.03 6.30 1.82
N LYS A 118 -15.06 7.20 2.07
CA LYS A 118 -15.33 8.60 2.39
C LYS A 118 -15.71 9.35 1.10
N PRO A 119 -16.91 9.96 1.01
CA PRO A 119 -17.28 10.81 -0.12
C PRO A 119 -16.32 11.99 -0.26
N PHE A 120 -16.16 12.49 -1.48
CA PHE A 120 -15.27 13.62 -1.85
C PHE A 120 -13.81 13.45 -1.42
N TYR A 121 -13.39 12.19 -1.27
CA TYR A 121 -12.00 11.89 -0.91
C TYR A 121 -11.29 11.13 -2.04
N ASN A 122 -11.19 9.83 -2.04
CA ASN A 122 -10.41 9.06 -3.02
C ASN A 122 -11.24 8.06 -3.86
N SER A 123 -12.53 7.97 -3.63
CA SER A 123 -13.43 7.08 -4.35
C SER A 123 -14.54 7.87 -5.01
N PHE A 124 -14.56 7.88 -6.35
CA PHE A 124 -15.68 8.48 -7.07
C PHE A 124 -16.98 7.69 -6.84
N ILE A 125 -16.91 6.38 -6.66
CA ILE A 125 -18.08 5.55 -6.31
C ILE A 125 -18.70 6.04 -5.00
N ALA A 126 -17.91 6.25 -3.95
CA ALA A 126 -18.43 6.78 -2.68
C ALA A 126 -19.01 8.20 -2.85
N THR A 127 -18.37 9.04 -3.66
CA THR A 127 -18.85 10.40 -3.94
C THR A 127 -20.17 10.39 -4.69
N PHE A 128 -20.27 9.64 -5.77
CA PHE A 128 -21.47 9.55 -6.60
C PHE A 128 -22.63 8.92 -5.82
N SER A 129 -22.38 7.86 -5.08
CA SER A 129 -23.39 7.24 -4.21
C SER A 129 -23.94 8.24 -3.18
N HIS A 130 -23.06 9.02 -2.55
CA HIS A 130 -23.46 10.06 -1.61
C HIS A 130 -24.33 11.13 -2.28
N GLN A 131 -23.89 11.66 -3.42
CA GLN A 131 -24.63 12.68 -4.17
C GLN A 131 -26.01 12.20 -4.58
N ILE A 132 -26.12 10.98 -5.12
CA ILE A 132 -27.42 10.39 -5.50
C ILE A 132 -28.37 10.28 -4.30
N ILE A 133 -27.86 9.82 -3.14
CA ILE A 133 -28.67 9.71 -1.92
C ILE A 133 -29.15 11.10 -1.43
N GLN A 134 -28.35 12.15 -1.65
CA GLN A 134 -28.73 13.53 -1.32
C GLN A 134 -29.64 14.18 -2.38
N GLY A 135 -29.99 13.49 -3.46
CA GLY A 135 -30.77 14.03 -4.57
C GLY A 135 -29.97 14.93 -5.50
N GLU A 136 -28.63 14.93 -5.38
CA GLU A 136 -27.72 15.65 -6.25
C GLU A 136 -27.44 14.84 -7.52
N GLN A 137 -27.16 15.50 -8.63
CA GLN A 137 -26.75 14.84 -9.88
C GLN A 137 -25.23 14.76 -9.95
N PRO A 138 -24.61 13.53 -9.95
CA PRO A 138 -23.19 13.39 -10.16
C PRO A 138 -22.76 13.92 -11.53
N THR A 139 -21.59 14.58 -11.55
CA THR A 139 -20.99 15.09 -12.79
C THR A 139 -19.75 14.31 -13.14
N VAL A 140 -19.73 13.73 -14.35
CA VAL A 140 -18.53 13.11 -14.92
C VAL A 140 -17.69 14.21 -15.57
N ILE A 141 -16.53 14.50 -15.00
CA ILE A 141 -15.61 15.53 -15.52
C ILE A 141 -14.79 14.99 -16.68
N THR A 142 -14.36 13.74 -16.59
CA THR A 142 -13.55 13.07 -17.62
C THR A 142 -14.16 11.70 -17.90
N ASP A 143 -14.53 11.47 -19.17
CA ASP A 143 -15.00 10.16 -19.62
C ASP A 143 -13.78 9.24 -19.83
N SER A 144 -13.63 8.26 -18.93
CA SER A 144 -12.51 7.31 -18.95
C SER A 144 -12.91 5.98 -18.33
N THR A 145 -12.27 4.92 -18.79
CA THR A 145 -12.38 3.61 -18.13
C THR A 145 -11.55 3.61 -16.85
N VAL A 146 -12.16 3.17 -15.76
CA VAL A 146 -11.50 3.07 -14.45
C VAL A 146 -11.63 1.64 -13.94
N ASN A 147 -10.51 0.97 -13.78
CA ASN A 147 -10.48 -0.35 -13.16
C ASN A 147 -10.79 -0.23 -11.66
N LEU A 148 -11.62 -1.12 -11.16
CA LEU A 148 -12.11 -1.12 -9.79
C LEU A 148 -11.89 -2.48 -9.14
N ILE A 149 -11.63 -2.47 -7.84
CA ILE A 149 -11.66 -3.67 -7.01
C ILE A 149 -12.54 -3.45 -5.78
N TYR A 150 -13.39 -4.41 -5.46
CA TYR A 150 -14.20 -4.36 -4.24
C TYR A 150 -13.35 -4.66 -3.02
N ILE A 151 -13.56 -3.92 -1.93
CA ILE A 151 -12.70 -4.01 -0.73
C ILE A 151 -12.64 -5.43 -0.15
N ASN A 152 -13.71 -6.22 -0.19
CA ASN A 152 -13.68 -7.59 0.32
C ASN A 152 -12.82 -8.50 -0.57
N GLU A 153 -12.86 -8.32 -1.90
CA GLU A 153 -11.99 -9.06 -2.83
C GLU A 153 -10.52 -8.70 -2.57
N LEU A 154 -10.22 -7.41 -2.43
CA LEU A 154 -8.87 -6.96 -2.08
C LEU A 154 -8.41 -7.51 -0.72
N SER A 155 -9.31 -7.56 0.26
CA SER A 155 -8.99 -8.15 1.58
C SER A 155 -8.66 -9.63 1.47
N GLN A 156 -9.37 -10.37 0.60
CA GLN A 156 -9.07 -11.77 0.34
C GLN A 156 -7.69 -11.93 -0.34
N VAL A 157 -7.37 -11.07 -1.31
CA VAL A 157 -6.04 -11.07 -1.95
C VAL A 157 -4.93 -10.88 -0.91
N PHE A 158 -5.07 -9.92 0.01
CA PHE A 158 -4.09 -9.74 1.08
C PHE A 158 -4.00 -10.96 2.00
N TYR A 159 -5.14 -11.55 2.35
CA TYR A 159 -5.18 -12.73 3.21
C TYR A 159 -4.51 -13.93 2.55
N ASP A 160 -4.82 -14.18 1.30
CA ASP A 160 -4.20 -15.28 0.52
C ASP A 160 -2.69 -15.07 0.38
N GLU A 161 -2.26 -13.81 0.19
CA GLU A 161 -0.84 -13.49 0.08
C GLU A 161 -0.09 -13.62 1.41
N ILE A 162 -0.75 -13.36 2.56
CA ILE A 162 -0.17 -13.61 3.89
C ILE A 162 0.13 -15.12 4.07
N LEU A 163 -0.75 -15.98 3.56
CA LEU A 163 -0.60 -17.44 3.66
C LEU A 163 0.28 -18.05 2.56
N ASN A 164 0.59 -17.28 1.52
CA ASN A 164 1.37 -17.77 0.39
C ASN A 164 2.86 -17.81 0.75
N GLU A 165 3.46 -18.99 0.68
CA GLU A 165 4.91 -19.19 0.95
C GLU A 165 5.80 -18.92 -0.27
N LYS A 166 5.21 -18.58 -1.44
CA LYS A 166 5.98 -18.34 -2.67
C LYS A 166 6.82 -17.08 -2.56
N ASP A 167 8.02 -17.17 -3.11
CA ASP A 167 8.98 -16.07 -3.14
C ASP A 167 8.62 -15.00 -4.19
N ASN A 168 8.94 -13.77 -3.85
CA ASN A 168 8.97 -12.56 -4.69
C ASN A 168 7.97 -12.53 -5.85
N SER A 169 6.84 -11.90 -5.66
CA SER A 169 5.80 -11.77 -6.68
C SER A 169 5.42 -10.31 -6.93
N VAL A 170 5.09 -9.99 -8.18
CA VAL A 170 4.41 -8.76 -8.56
C VAL A 170 3.07 -9.16 -9.16
N GLN A 171 1.98 -8.73 -8.54
CA GLN A 171 0.62 -9.09 -8.97
C GLN A 171 -0.15 -7.82 -9.34
N SER A 172 -0.74 -7.80 -10.51
CA SER A 172 -1.66 -6.75 -10.96
C SER A 172 -3.09 -7.24 -10.86
N HIS A 173 -3.91 -6.49 -10.14
CA HIS A 173 -5.33 -6.77 -9.96
C HIS A 173 -6.13 -5.73 -10.76
N THR A 174 -6.49 -6.09 -12.01
CA THR A 174 -7.26 -5.25 -12.95
C THR A 174 -8.65 -5.82 -13.17
#